data_677a1ddfcad173722d533cf0d1f4493c
#
_entry.id   677a1ddfcad173722d533cf0d1f4493c
#
_cell.length_a   1.000
_cell.length_b   1.000
_cell.length_c   1.000
_cell.angle_alpha   90.00
_cell.angle_beta   90.00
_cell.angle_gamma   90.00
#
_symmetry.space_group_name_H-M   'P 1'
#
loop_
_entity.id
_entity.type
_entity.pdbx_description
1 polymer ?
#
loop_
_entity_poly.entity_id
_entity_poly.type
_entity_poly.pdbx_seq_one_letter_code
_entity_poly.pdbx_strand_id
1 'polypeptide(L)'
;LGVATNKNYQKQGMMKKLMNYVLNLPKYAGQKVLLQAYMPEIYYNFGFNKDYYHKITNVDKKSYQNDYDLTVIEDLDFVNSLKLYNDFTKDFNGYRKRDIDYYQNYLIARCRAYNDRIKLFYDNAKIIGYAIYHESASKIEVSEIIYTNYESLNKIVCFLSKTNKELIIESDLNNEIIGDCTYICTMLTNFLKNSCQDNKFYINECL
;
A
#
# COMPACT_ATOMS: atom_id res chain seq x y z
N LEU A 1 -9.21 6.16 12.26
CA LEU A 1 -9.39 7.17 13.33
C LEU A 1 -8.05 7.42 14.00
N GLY A 2 -7.63 8.70 14.12
CA GLY A 2 -6.36 9.06 14.72
C GLY A 2 -6.43 9.15 16.25
N VAL A 3 -5.32 8.86 16.92
CA VAL A 3 -5.13 9.16 18.34
C VAL A 3 -4.52 10.56 18.46
N ALA A 4 -5.25 11.50 19.04
CA ALA A 4 -4.79 12.86 19.20
C ALA A 4 -5.07 13.37 20.62
N THR A 5 -4.22 14.24 21.13
CA THR A 5 -4.41 14.92 22.41
C THR A 5 -4.39 16.42 22.17
N ASN A 6 -5.44 17.11 22.63
CA ASN A 6 -5.49 18.57 22.57
C ASN A 6 -4.26 19.18 23.27
N LYS A 7 -3.69 20.23 22.69
CA LYS A 7 -2.44 20.88 23.16
C LYS A 7 -2.48 21.21 24.65
N ASN A 8 -3.62 21.69 25.19
CA ASN A 8 -3.76 22.07 26.57
C ASN A 8 -3.74 20.90 27.55
N TYR A 9 -3.89 19.65 27.05
CA TYR A 9 -3.94 18.43 27.86
C TYR A 9 -2.80 17.45 27.54
N GLN A 10 -1.81 17.92 26.78
CA GLN A 10 -0.62 17.12 26.48
C GLN A 10 0.25 16.92 27.73
N LYS A 11 1.10 15.91 27.74
CA LYS A 11 2.02 15.54 28.84
C LYS A 11 1.33 15.17 30.17
N GLN A 12 0.02 14.97 30.17
CA GLN A 12 -0.76 14.55 31.34
C GLN A 12 -1.10 13.06 31.35
N GLY A 13 -0.52 12.30 30.45
CA GLY A 13 -0.74 10.85 30.35
C GLY A 13 -2.10 10.44 29.79
N MET A 14 -2.87 11.34 29.17
CA MET A 14 -4.22 11.04 28.67
C MET A 14 -4.20 9.95 27.60
N MET A 15 -3.26 10.02 26.65
CA MET A 15 -3.08 9.00 25.62
C MET A 15 -2.79 7.63 26.25
N LYS A 16 -1.91 7.57 27.26
CA LYS A 16 -1.59 6.31 27.96
C LYS A 16 -2.82 5.73 28.66
N LYS A 17 -3.63 6.56 29.32
CA LYS A 17 -4.88 6.12 29.97
C LYS A 17 -5.86 5.58 28.95
N LEU A 18 -6.04 6.27 27.82
CA LEU A 18 -6.96 5.86 26.76
C LEU A 18 -6.51 4.54 26.12
N MET A 19 -5.23 4.40 25.75
CA MET A 19 -4.70 3.18 25.16
C MET A 19 -4.86 1.99 26.11
N ASN A 20 -4.49 2.13 27.37
CA ASN A 20 -4.67 1.07 28.34
C ASN A 20 -6.14 0.71 28.53
N TYR A 21 -7.03 1.69 28.55
CA TYR A 21 -8.46 1.44 28.64
C TYR A 21 -8.98 0.63 27.45
N VAL A 22 -8.68 1.07 26.22
CA VAL A 22 -9.16 0.42 25.00
C VAL A 22 -8.60 -1.00 24.86
N LEU A 23 -7.28 -1.18 25.09
CA LEU A 23 -6.63 -2.49 24.93
C LEU A 23 -7.13 -3.53 25.97
N ASN A 24 -7.62 -3.06 27.13
CA ASN A 24 -8.15 -3.93 28.19
C ASN A 24 -9.69 -4.10 28.14
N LEU A 25 -10.38 -3.55 27.14
CA LEU A 25 -11.81 -3.78 27.00
C LEU A 25 -12.11 -5.26 26.74
N PRO A 26 -13.03 -5.89 27.50
CA PRO A 26 -13.34 -7.33 27.35
C PRO A 26 -13.72 -7.74 25.94
N LYS A 27 -14.39 -6.85 25.19
CA LYS A 27 -14.77 -7.10 23.79
C LYS A 27 -13.59 -7.25 22.82
N TYR A 28 -12.40 -6.81 23.21
CA TYR A 28 -11.16 -6.92 22.41
C TYR A 28 -10.17 -7.93 23.01
N ALA A 29 -10.55 -8.63 24.09
CA ALA A 29 -9.68 -9.62 24.71
C ALA A 29 -9.31 -10.72 23.70
N GLY A 30 -8.02 -10.98 23.55
CA GLY A 30 -7.49 -11.96 22.58
C GLY A 30 -7.53 -11.54 21.11
N GLN A 31 -8.01 -10.33 20.80
CA GLN A 31 -7.99 -9.84 19.42
C GLN A 31 -6.62 -9.27 19.05
N LYS A 32 -6.24 -9.51 17.80
CA LYS A 32 -5.05 -8.88 17.22
C LYS A 32 -5.34 -7.43 16.90
N VAL A 33 -4.52 -6.51 17.40
CA VAL A 33 -4.66 -5.08 17.14
C VAL A 33 -3.57 -4.66 16.17
N LEU A 34 -3.99 -4.00 15.10
CA LEU A 34 -3.11 -3.36 14.13
C LEU A 34 -3.15 -1.85 14.36
N LEU A 35 -2.00 -1.21 14.25
CA LEU A 35 -1.86 0.23 14.45
C LEU A 35 -0.91 0.80 13.40
N GLN A 36 -1.42 1.75 12.61
CA GLN A 36 -0.58 2.59 11.77
C GLN A 36 -0.14 3.82 12.57
N ALA A 37 1.16 4.03 12.69
CA ALA A 37 1.71 5.08 13.52
C ALA A 37 2.74 5.93 12.78
N TYR A 38 2.55 7.24 12.84
CA TYR A 38 3.56 8.19 12.36
C TYR A 38 4.83 8.17 13.22
N MET A 39 4.68 7.95 14.55
CA MET A 39 5.77 7.81 15.52
C MET A 39 5.63 6.47 16.25
N PRO A 40 6.17 5.37 15.70
CA PRO A 40 6.04 4.01 16.25
C PRO A 40 6.49 3.87 17.71
N GLU A 41 7.52 4.60 18.09
CA GLU A 41 8.18 4.51 19.41
C GLU A 41 7.22 4.80 20.57
N ILE A 42 6.21 5.63 20.33
CA ILE A 42 5.19 5.97 21.34
C ILE A 42 4.39 4.74 21.79
N TYR A 43 4.27 3.74 20.90
CA TYR A 43 3.41 2.58 21.11
C TYR A 43 4.15 1.33 21.61
N TYR A 44 5.48 1.34 21.65
CA TYR A 44 6.25 0.20 22.16
C TYR A 44 5.92 -0.14 23.61
N ASN A 45 5.66 0.87 24.45
CA ASN A 45 5.28 0.68 25.84
C ASN A 45 3.89 0.03 26.04
N PHE A 46 3.12 -0.14 24.96
CA PHE A 46 1.84 -0.84 24.95
C PHE A 46 1.94 -2.24 24.34
N GLY A 47 3.16 -2.73 24.13
CA GLY A 47 3.43 -4.05 23.56
C GLY A 47 3.37 -4.11 22.04
N PHE A 48 3.29 -2.96 21.36
CA PHE A 48 3.35 -2.93 19.90
C PHE A 48 4.79 -3.06 19.40
N ASN A 49 4.96 -3.75 18.28
CA ASN A 49 6.23 -3.90 17.58
C ASN A 49 6.03 -3.61 16.09
N LYS A 50 7.10 -3.20 15.42
CA LYS A 50 7.13 -3.10 13.95
C LYS A 50 7.02 -4.49 13.36
N ASP A 51 6.02 -4.71 12.51
CA ASP A 51 5.73 -6.06 12.03
C ASP A 51 5.51 -6.13 10.52
N TYR A 52 4.81 -5.17 9.93
CA TYR A 52 4.54 -5.15 8.51
C TYR A 52 5.29 -4.02 7.82
N TYR A 53 5.86 -4.33 6.67
CA TYR A 53 6.68 -3.41 5.90
C TYR A 53 6.22 -3.39 4.45
N HIS A 54 6.39 -2.24 3.80
CA HIS A 54 6.41 -2.10 2.36
C HIS A 54 7.82 -1.88 1.87
N LYS A 55 8.05 -2.29 0.64
CA LYS A 55 9.25 -2.00 -0.12
C LYS A 55 9.00 -0.76 -0.96
N ILE A 56 9.85 0.24 -0.80
CA ILE A 56 9.91 1.41 -1.67
C ILE A 56 11.15 1.26 -2.55
N THR A 57 10.94 1.22 -3.86
CA THR A 57 12.01 1.09 -4.84
C THR A 57 12.14 2.36 -5.64
N ASN A 58 13.31 3.01 -5.59
CA ASN A 58 13.71 4.00 -6.57
C ASN A 58 14.23 3.24 -7.79
N VAL A 59 13.44 3.22 -8.86
CA VAL A 59 13.62 2.29 -9.99
C VAL A 59 14.89 2.63 -10.77
N ASP A 60 15.77 1.64 -10.98
CA ASP A 60 16.84 1.75 -11.96
C ASP A 60 16.27 1.68 -13.38
N LYS A 61 15.94 2.81 -13.94
CA LYS A 61 15.30 2.93 -15.25
C LYS A 61 16.15 2.38 -16.40
N LYS A 62 17.47 2.23 -16.21
CA LYS A 62 18.34 1.62 -17.23
C LYS A 62 18.04 0.14 -17.42
N SER A 63 17.53 -0.52 -16.40
CA SER A 63 17.10 -1.92 -16.45
C SER A 63 15.73 -2.10 -17.14
N TYR A 64 15.01 -1.01 -17.44
CA TYR A 64 13.64 -1.02 -17.99
C TYR A 64 13.54 -0.24 -19.30
N GLN A 65 14.38 -0.60 -20.29
CA GLN A 65 14.47 0.10 -21.58
C GLN A 65 13.66 -0.56 -22.71
N ASN A 66 13.03 -1.72 -22.43
CA ASN A 66 12.25 -2.42 -23.45
C ASN A 66 10.99 -1.62 -23.80
N ASP A 67 10.67 -1.62 -25.07
CA ASP A 67 9.44 -1.02 -25.57
C ASP A 67 8.39 -2.10 -25.81
N TYR A 68 7.24 -1.94 -25.17
CA TYR A 68 6.09 -2.82 -25.27
C TYR A 68 4.91 -2.02 -25.82
N ASP A 69 4.18 -2.63 -26.76
CA ASP A 69 2.95 -2.05 -27.30
C ASP A 69 1.79 -2.30 -26.35
N LEU A 70 1.63 -1.37 -25.40
CA LEU A 70 0.57 -1.42 -24.39
C LEU A 70 -0.51 -0.40 -24.70
N THR A 71 -1.77 -0.82 -24.65
CA THR A 71 -2.90 0.10 -24.57
C THR A 71 -3.06 0.56 -23.13
N VAL A 72 -3.06 1.87 -22.91
CA VAL A 72 -3.18 2.48 -21.57
C VAL A 72 -4.41 3.35 -21.50
N ILE A 73 -5.24 3.12 -20.49
CA ILE A 73 -6.48 3.85 -20.26
C ILE A 73 -6.36 4.62 -18.93
N GLU A 74 -6.61 5.93 -18.99
CA GLU A 74 -6.60 6.82 -17.80
C GLU A 74 -7.99 6.87 -17.16
N ASP A 75 -8.57 5.73 -16.88
CA ASP A 75 -9.85 5.59 -16.18
C ASP A 75 -9.90 4.23 -15.49
N LEU A 76 -10.83 4.05 -14.54
CA LEU A 76 -11.04 2.78 -13.87
C LEU A 76 -12.21 2.01 -14.48
N ASP A 77 -11.90 0.85 -15.03
CA ASP A 77 -12.87 -0.23 -15.18
C ASP A 77 -13.02 -0.94 -13.84
N PHE A 78 -14.02 -0.55 -13.06
CA PHE A 78 -14.22 -1.04 -11.69
C PHE A 78 -14.34 -2.56 -11.60
N VAL A 79 -15.02 -3.18 -12.57
CA VAL A 79 -15.26 -4.62 -12.59
C VAL A 79 -13.96 -5.39 -12.81
N ASN A 80 -13.23 -5.01 -13.87
CA ASN A 80 -11.97 -5.65 -14.20
C ASN A 80 -10.86 -5.32 -13.18
N SER A 81 -10.85 -4.10 -12.64
CA SER A 81 -9.89 -3.69 -11.59
C SER A 81 -10.13 -4.46 -10.28
N LEU A 82 -11.40 -4.66 -9.89
CA LEU A 82 -11.75 -5.45 -8.70
C LEU A 82 -11.36 -6.92 -8.88
N LYS A 83 -11.65 -7.49 -10.06
CA LYS A 83 -11.25 -8.87 -10.37
C LYS A 83 -9.73 -9.02 -10.30
N LEU A 84 -9.00 -8.11 -10.93
CA LEU A 84 -7.54 -8.11 -10.92
C LEU A 84 -6.97 -7.99 -9.50
N TYR A 85 -7.53 -7.08 -8.69
CA TYR A 85 -7.16 -6.93 -7.28
C TYR A 85 -7.40 -8.20 -6.47
N ASN A 86 -8.56 -8.84 -6.63
CA ASN A 86 -8.89 -10.08 -5.94
C ASN A 86 -7.96 -11.23 -6.37
N ASP A 87 -7.66 -11.33 -7.67
CA ASP A 87 -6.72 -12.33 -8.19
C ASP A 87 -5.29 -12.10 -7.68
N PHE A 88 -4.87 -10.85 -7.56
CA PHE A 88 -3.56 -10.48 -7.02
C PHE A 88 -3.46 -10.77 -5.52
N THR A 89 -4.49 -10.41 -4.76
CA THR A 89 -4.46 -10.49 -3.29
C THR A 89 -4.83 -11.86 -2.72
N LYS A 90 -5.30 -12.81 -3.53
CA LYS A 90 -5.75 -14.14 -3.05
C LYS A 90 -4.71 -14.91 -2.24
N ASP A 91 -3.42 -14.72 -2.56
CA ASP A 91 -2.29 -15.39 -1.90
C ASP A 91 -1.65 -14.53 -0.80
N PHE A 92 -2.25 -13.38 -0.47
CA PHE A 92 -1.80 -12.48 0.58
C PHE A 92 -2.73 -12.51 1.79
N ASN A 93 -2.19 -12.12 2.94
CA ASN A 93 -2.94 -11.82 4.15
C ASN A 93 -2.91 -10.32 4.45
N GLY A 94 -3.86 -9.85 5.27
CA GLY A 94 -3.87 -8.46 5.75
C GLY A 94 -4.36 -7.42 4.75
N TYR A 95 -4.70 -7.80 3.53
CA TYR A 95 -5.26 -6.89 2.54
C TYR A 95 -6.70 -6.48 2.88
N ARG A 96 -7.07 -5.29 2.45
CA ARG A 96 -8.44 -4.81 2.56
C ARG A 96 -9.32 -5.50 1.50
N LYS A 97 -10.40 -6.13 1.92
CA LYS A 97 -11.44 -6.58 0.98
C LYS A 97 -12.10 -5.36 0.35
N ARG A 98 -12.13 -5.34 -0.97
CA ARG A 98 -12.73 -4.27 -1.77
C ARG A 98 -13.97 -4.78 -2.48
N ASP A 99 -14.87 -3.87 -2.79
CA ASP A 99 -16.06 -4.05 -3.63
C ASP A 99 -16.17 -2.90 -4.63
N ILE A 100 -17.20 -2.90 -5.46
CA ILE A 100 -17.43 -1.84 -6.46
C ILE A 100 -17.68 -0.50 -5.78
N ASP A 101 -18.40 -0.49 -4.65
CA ASP A 101 -18.68 0.73 -3.89
C ASP A 101 -17.38 1.37 -3.37
N TYR A 102 -16.42 0.55 -2.90
CA TYR A 102 -15.11 1.01 -2.50
C TYR A 102 -14.39 1.75 -3.65
N TYR A 103 -14.39 1.20 -4.87
CA TYR A 103 -13.76 1.86 -6.01
C TYR A 103 -14.46 3.17 -6.37
N GLN A 104 -15.78 3.16 -6.45
CA GLN A 104 -16.57 4.32 -6.89
C GLN A 104 -16.56 5.46 -5.88
N ASN A 105 -16.77 5.15 -4.61
CA ASN A 105 -17.04 6.15 -3.58
C ASN A 105 -15.84 6.48 -2.69
N TYR A 106 -14.85 5.58 -2.59
CA TYR A 106 -13.67 5.83 -1.76
C TYR A 106 -12.42 6.05 -2.60
N LEU A 107 -12.03 5.09 -3.44
CA LEU A 107 -10.75 5.15 -4.16
C LEU A 107 -10.68 6.34 -5.12
N ILE A 108 -11.73 6.55 -5.92
CA ILE A 108 -11.81 7.69 -6.84
C ILE A 108 -11.81 9.02 -6.09
N ALA A 109 -12.58 9.11 -4.98
CA ALA A 109 -12.60 10.33 -4.17
C ALA A 109 -11.23 10.62 -3.55
N ARG A 110 -10.53 9.59 -3.07
CA ARG A 110 -9.17 9.70 -2.56
C ARG A 110 -8.21 10.17 -3.66
N CYS A 111 -8.20 9.53 -4.82
CA CYS A 111 -7.33 9.93 -5.92
C CYS A 111 -7.55 11.39 -6.32
N ARG A 112 -8.80 11.83 -6.40
CA ARG A 112 -9.13 13.24 -6.69
C ARG A 112 -8.62 14.18 -5.59
N ALA A 113 -8.78 13.82 -4.31
CA ALA A 113 -8.37 14.65 -3.19
C ALA A 113 -6.84 14.85 -3.14
N TYR A 114 -6.06 13.85 -3.53
CA TYR A 114 -4.60 13.89 -3.54
C TYR A 114 -4.01 14.19 -4.93
N ASN A 115 -4.85 14.45 -5.93
CA ASN A 115 -4.44 14.63 -7.32
C ASN A 115 -3.63 13.44 -7.87
N ASP A 116 -4.01 12.24 -7.44
CA ASP A 116 -3.42 11.00 -7.93
C ASP A 116 -4.08 10.61 -9.25
N ARG A 117 -3.30 9.97 -10.10
CA ARG A 117 -3.74 9.41 -11.39
C ARG A 117 -3.86 7.91 -11.30
N ILE A 118 -4.72 7.36 -12.16
CA ILE A 118 -4.90 5.93 -12.31
C ILE A 118 -4.68 5.58 -13.76
N LYS A 119 -3.90 4.51 -14.01
CA LYS A 119 -3.72 3.94 -15.34
C LYS A 119 -3.99 2.46 -15.32
N LEU A 120 -4.82 2.00 -16.27
CA LEU A 120 -4.99 0.60 -16.57
C LEU A 120 -4.13 0.25 -17.77
N PHE A 121 -3.50 -0.91 -17.72
CA PHE A 121 -2.60 -1.42 -18.74
C PHE A 121 -3.18 -2.68 -19.39
N TYR A 122 -3.22 -2.67 -20.71
CA TYR A 122 -3.68 -3.79 -21.51
C TYR A 122 -2.58 -4.24 -22.47
N ASP A 123 -2.42 -5.55 -22.58
CA ASP A 123 -1.60 -6.21 -23.57
C ASP A 123 -2.50 -7.09 -24.44
N ASN A 124 -2.53 -6.86 -25.77
CA ASN A 124 -3.42 -7.56 -26.70
C ASN A 124 -4.89 -7.61 -26.21
N ALA A 125 -5.43 -6.46 -25.83
CA ALA A 125 -6.79 -6.30 -25.30
C ALA A 125 -7.07 -7.02 -23.95
N LYS A 126 -6.07 -7.64 -23.33
CA LYS A 126 -6.19 -8.26 -22.01
C LYS A 126 -5.62 -7.33 -20.94
N ILE A 127 -6.39 -7.08 -19.88
CA ILE A 127 -5.89 -6.32 -18.74
C ILE A 127 -4.73 -7.07 -18.08
N ILE A 128 -3.60 -6.38 -17.91
CA ILE A 128 -2.41 -6.93 -17.28
C ILE A 128 -2.08 -6.29 -15.94
N GLY A 129 -2.63 -5.12 -15.66
CA GLY A 129 -2.43 -4.44 -14.39
C GLY A 129 -3.03 -3.04 -14.36
N TYR A 130 -2.92 -2.40 -13.18
CA TYR A 130 -3.14 -0.98 -13.02
C TYR A 130 -2.13 -0.38 -12.04
N ALA A 131 -1.94 0.93 -12.15
CA ALA A 131 -1.14 1.71 -11.19
C ALA A 131 -1.90 2.95 -10.73
N ILE A 132 -1.77 3.28 -9.44
CA ILE A 132 -2.18 4.54 -8.84
C ILE A 132 -0.93 5.30 -8.48
N TYR A 133 -0.81 6.53 -8.94
CA TYR A 133 0.42 7.29 -8.75
C TYR A 133 0.17 8.80 -8.66
N HIS A 134 1.03 9.45 -7.90
CA HIS A 134 1.16 10.91 -7.91
C HIS A 134 2.26 11.32 -8.88
N GLU A 135 2.01 12.37 -9.67
CA GLU A 135 2.98 12.88 -10.63
C GLU A 135 3.28 14.36 -10.35
N SER A 136 4.54 14.62 -10.03
CA SER A 136 5.10 15.96 -9.85
C SER A 136 5.97 16.38 -11.05
N ALA A 137 6.62 17.55 -10.95
CA ALA A 137 7.53 18.01 -11.99
C ALA A 137 8.76 17.10 -12.17
N SER A 138 9.26 16.52 -11.07
CA SER A 138 10.53 15.76 -11.06
C SER A 138 10.37 14.27 -10.85
N LYS A 139 9.22 13.80 -10.34
CA LYS A 139 9.04 12.39 -9.96
C LYS A 139 7.63 11.86 -10.21
N ILE A 140 7.55 10.53 -10.37
CA ILE A 140 6.33 9.72 -10.34
C ILE A 140 6.44 8.82 -9.12
N GLU A 141 5.46 8.91 -8.21
CA GLU A 141 5.37 8.13 -6.99
C GLU A 141 4.17 7.20 -7.10
N VAL A 142 4.43 5.92 -7.35
CA VAL A 142 3.39 4.88 -7.46
C VAL A 142 3.08 4.37 -6.07
N SER A 143 1.87 4.64 -5.59
CA SER A 143 1.37 4.22 -4.28
C SER A 143 0.68 2.85 -4.31
N GLU A 144 0.23 2.42 -5.48
CA GLU A 144 -0.34 1.08 -5.67
C GLU A 144 -0.03 0.59 -7.08
N ILE A 145 0.47 -0.64 -7.20
CA ILE A 145 0.65 -1.34 -8.45
C ILE A 145 0.11 -2.77 -8.33
N ILE A 146 -0.86 -3.11 -9.16
CA ILE A 146 -1.51 -4.43 -9.21
C ILE A 146 -1.26 -5.01 -10.59
N TYR A 147 -0.87 -6.28 -10.64
CA TYR A 147 -0.45 -6.93 -11.87
C TYR A 147 -0.81 -8.42 -11.89
N THR A 148 -0.91 -9.01 -13.06
CA THR A 148 -1.28 -10.43 -13.22
C THR A 148 -0.12 -11.38 -12.94
N ASN A 149 1.09 -11.00 -13.29
CA ASN A 149 2.34 -11.78 -13.11
C ASN A 149 3.58 -10.88 -13.25
N TYR A 150 4.77 -11.40 -13.01
CA TYR A 150 6.03 -10.63 -13.08
C TYR A 150 6.35 -10.09 -14.49
N GLU A 151 5.96 -10.78 -15.56
CA GLU A 151 6.11 -10.25 -16.91
C GLU A 151 5.25 -8.99 -17.12
N SER A 152 4.01 -9.02 -16.64
CA SER A 152 3.11 -7.87 -16.63
C SER A 152 3.65 -6.71 -15.79
N LEU A 153 4.19 -6.99 -14.61
CA LEU A 153 4.87 -5.99 -13.77
C LEU A 153 6.01 -5.33 -14.56
N ASN A 154 6.88 -6.13 -15.17
CA ASN A 154 8.01 -5.63 -15.96
C ASN A 154 7.55 -4.72 -17.11
N LYS A 155 6.51 -5.11 -17.86
CA LYS A 155 5.93 -4.28 -18.94
C LYS A 155 5.41 -2.94 -18.42
N ILE A 156 4.71 -2.95 -17.28
CA ILE A 156 4.17 -1.74 -16.64
C ILE A 156 5.31 -0.82 -16.17
N VAL A 157 6.33 -1.38 -15.52
CA VAL A 157 7.49 -0.60 -15.05
C VAL A 157 8.27 -0.02 -16.23
N CYS A 158 8.47 -0.78 -17.32
CA CYS A 158 9.07 -0.25 -18.56
C CYS A 158 8.27 0.94 -19.10
N PHE A 159 6.95 0.84 -19.16
CA PHE A 159 6.09 1.96 -19.60
C PHE A 159 6.26 3.20 -18.71
N LEU A 160 6.19 3.03 -17.38
CA LEU A 160 6.33 4.14 -16.43
C LEU A 160 7.75 4.75 -16.44
N SER A 161 8.77 3.97 -16.82
CA SER A 161 10.16 4.40 -16.90
C SER A 161 10.49 5.28 -18.11
N LYS A 162 9.60 5.39 -19.12
CA LYS A 162 9.83 6.17 -20.35
C LYS A 162 9.91 7.68 -20.13
N THR A 163 9.57 8.18 -18.96
CA THR A 163 9.64 9.61 -18.65
C THR A 163 11.03 10.01 -18.19
N ASN A 164 11.37 11.29 -18.23
CA ASN A 164 12.63 11.81 -17.64
C ASN A 164 12.56 11.99 -16.12
N LYS A 165 11.40 11.69 -15.50
CA LYS A 165 11.20 11.86 -14.06
C LYS A 165 11.76 10.67 -13.29
N GLU A 166 12.12 10.87 -12.03
CA GLU A 166 12.40 9.81 -11.09
C GLU A 166 11.15 8.92 -10.93
N LEU A 167 11.32 7.61 -10.84
CA LEU A 167 10.23 6.66 -10.64
C LEU A 167 10.42 5.93 -9.32
N ILE A 168 9.47 6.16 -8.41
CA ILE A 168 9.44 5.53 -7.09
C ILE A 168 8.21 4.65 -7.02
N ILE A 169 8.38 3.38 -6.66
CA ILE A 169 7.27 2.42 -6.55
C ILE A 169 7.19 1.87 -5.14
N GLU A 170 6.05 2.07 -4.49
CA GLU A 170 5.67 1.38 -3.26
C GLU A 170 4.96 0.07 -3.60
N SER A 171 5.39 -1.02 -2.98
CA SER A 171 4.94 -2.35 -3.36
C SER A 171 5.12 -3.36 -2.23
N ASP A 172 4.63 -4.59 -2.43
CA ASP A 172 4.88 -5.71 -1.52
C ASP A 172 6.38 -6.08 -1.45
N LEU A 173 6.74 -6.84 -0.42
CA LEU A 173 8.14 -7.21 -0.18
C LEU A 173 8.72 -8.20 -1.19
N ASN A 174 7.85 -8.91 -1.93
CA ASN A 174 8.25 -10.04 -2.75
C ASN A 174 8.46 -9.67 -4.23
N ASN A 175 8.20 -8.42 -4.61
CA ASN A 175 8.42 -8.01 -5.99
C ASN A 175 9.90 -7.90 -6.34
N GLU A 176 10.22 -8.08 -7.62
CA GLU A 176 11.57 -8.08 -8.17
C GLU A 176 11.91 -6.80 -8.93
N ILE A 177 11.29 -5.66 -8.56
CA ILE A 177 11.60 -4.37 -9.18
C ILE A 177 13.05 -4.02 -8.87
N ILE A 178 13.84 -3.76 -9.93
CA ILE A 178 15.26 -3.42 -9.84
C ILE A 178 15.43 -1.95 -9.51
N GLY A 179 16.22 -1.64 -8.49
CA GLY A 179 16.51 -0.28 -8.04
C GLY A 179 17.00 -0.23 -6.60
N ASP A 180 17.21 0.98 -6.11
CA ASP A 180 17.57 1.23 -4.72
C ASP A 180 16.35 1.07 -3.83
N CYS A 181 16.42 0.13 -2.88
CA CYS A 181 15.29 -0.26 -2.06
C CYS A 181 15.43 0.24 -0.63
N THR A 182 14.33 0.75 -0.10
CA THR A 182 14.12 1.01 1.32
C THR A 182 12.86 0.32 1.82
N TYR A 183 12.80 0.07 3.12
CA TYR A 183 11.67 -0.63 3.75
C TYR A 183 11.04 0.27 4.80
N ILE A 184 9.77 0.56 4.65
CA ILE A 184 9.01 1.35 5.63
C ILE A 184 8.07 0.45 6.42
N CYS A 185 7.99 0.65 7.73
CA CYS A 185 7.01 -0.03 8.56
C CYS A 185 5.64 0.60 8.34
N THR A 186 4.69 -0.19 7.87
CA THR A 186 3.33 0.28 7.63
C THR A 186 2.39 0.00 8.80
N MET A 187 2.62 -1.09 9.52
CA MET A 187 1.77 -1.46 10.66
C MET A 187 2.58 -1.98 11.84
N LEU A 188 2.15 -1.55 13.03
CA LEU A 188 2.56 -2.13 14.30
C LEU A 188 1.54 -3.19 14.74
N THR A 189 1.99 -4.20 15.46
CA THR A 189 1.12 -5.21 16.07
C THR A 189 1.44 -5.41 17.54
N ASN A 190 0.44 -5.80 18.33
CA ASN A 190 0.58 -6.13 19.74
C ASN A 190 0.57 -7.65 20.00
N PHE A 191 0.80 -8.46 18.99
CA PHE A 191 0.85 -9.93 19.12
C PHE A 191 2.14 -10.47 18.52
N LEU A 192 2.59 -11.59 19.06
CA LEU A 192 3.79 -12.27 18.56
C LEU A 192 3.43 -13.04 17.27
N LYS A 193 4.30 -12.96 16.28
CA LYS A 193 4.24 -13.73 15.03
C LYS A 193 4.54 -15.22 15.26
N ASN A 194 3.84 -15.89 16.16
CA ASN A 194 4.20 -17.26 16.55
C ASN A 194 3.88 -18.34 15.52
N SER A 195 3.39 -18.02 14.31
CA SER A 195 2.95 -19.08 13.41
C SER A 195 2.84 -18.74 11.93
N CYS A 196 3.30 -17.61 11.47
CA CYS A 196 3.15 -17.22 10.08
C CYS A 196 4.50 -17.09 9.37
N GLN A 197 5.29 -18.16 9.34
CA GLN A 197 6.58 -18.16 8.65
C GLN A 197 6.45 -18.04 7.13
N ASP A 198 5.27 -18.31 6.55
CA ASP A 198 5.03 -18.32 5.11
C ASP A 198 3.93 -17.37 4.62
N ASN A 199 3.41 -16.48 5.46
CA ASN A 199 2.31 -15.63 5.06
C ASN A 199 2.82 -14.36 4.38
N LYS A 200 2.54 -14.24 3.08
CA LYS A 200 2.66 -12.98 2.35
C LYS A 200 1.62 -12.01 2.87
N PHE A 201 2.06 -10.80 3.22
CA PHE A 201 1.17 -9.74 3.65
C PHE A 201 1.16 -8.61 2.64
N TYR A 202 -0.03 -8.08 2.37
CA TYR A 202 -0.23 -6.92 1.52
C TYR A 202 -1.10 -5.91 2.25
N ILE A 203 -0.48 -4.87 2.80
CA ILE A 203 -1.15 -3.81 3.53
C ILE A 203 -0.72 -2.49 2.89
N ASN A 204 -1.45 -2.04 1.89
CA ASN A 204 -1.14 -0.82 1.14
C ASN A 204 -2.13 0.32 1.38
N GLU A 205 -2.98 0.19 2.39
CA GLU A 205 -3.94 1.24 2.70
C GLU A 205 -3.58 1.98 3.97
N CYS A 206 -3.47 3.30 3.85
CA CYS A 206 -3.52 4.20 5.00
C CYS A 206 -4.96 4.22 5.54
N LEU A 207 -5.13 3.87 6.79
CA LEU A 207 -6.40 3.96 7.50
C LEU A 207 -6.71 5.41 7.90
#